data_ac896ac512f7a89ac059adfb36fd6a32
#
_entry.id   ac896ac512f7a89ac059adfb36fd6a32
#
_cell.length_a   1.000
_cell.length_b   1.000
_cell.length_c   1.000
_cell.angle_alpha   90.00
_cell.angle_beta   90.00
_cell.angle_gamma   90.00
#
_symmetry.space_group_name_H-M   'P 1'
#
loop_
_entity.id
_entity.type
_entity.pdbx_description
1 polymer ?
#
loop_
_entity_poly.entity_id
_entity_poly.type
_entity_poly.pdbx_seq_one_letter_code
_entity_poly.pdbx_strand_id
1 'polypeptide(L)'
;GFDYLRDNMASSPKDLVQRKHHYAIVDEVDSVLIDDARTPLIISGPVPKGDDQLFEQYRPSIEHLHSLQKSFVTQLVAESRKLFEAGKPDEGGILLYRAHKGLPKYKPLIKFLSEPGIKVQFQKTENIYMQDNNRRMHEITDDLYFVIDEKMNSVELTDKGHEVLSKFFNE
;
A
#
# COMPACT_ATOMS: atom_id res chain seq x y z
N GLY A 1 19.52 10.57 22.42
CA GLY A 1 18.28 10.21 21.70
C GLY A 1 17.99 11.18 20.57
N PHE A 2 17.18 12.21 20.81
CA PHE A 2 16.72 13.14 19.74
C PHE A 2 17.87 13.86 19.01
N ASP A 3 18.88 14.34 19.70
CA ASP A 3 20.01 15.00 19.08
C ASP A 3 20.80 14.07 18.16
N TYR A 4 20.92 12.79 18.51
CA TYR A 4 21.54 11.79 17.64
C TYR A 4 20.74 11.63 16.32
N LEU A 5 19.43 11.59 16.42
CA LEU A 5 18.57 11.49 15.23
C LEU A 5 18.64 12.78 14.39
N ARG A 6 18.65 13.94 15.03
CA ARG A 6 18.83 15.23 14.36
C ARG A 6 20.15 15.28 13.60
N ASP A 7 21.23 14.82 14.21
CA ASP A 7 22.55 14.80 13.59
C ASP A 7 22.61 13.83 12.40
N ASN A 8 21.91 12.69 12.46
CA ASN A 8 21.80 11.79 11.32
C ASN A 8 20.97 12.34 10.14
N MET A 9 20.16 13.36 10.39
CA MET A 9 19.38 14.06 9.37
C MET A 9 20.08 15.34 8.86
N ALA A 10 21.19 15.72 9.46
CA ALA A 10 21.92 16.92 9.10
C ALA A 10 22.57 16.79 7.71
N SER A 11 22.37 17.78 6.87
CA SER A 11 22.94 17.84 5.51
C SER A 11 24.36 18.42 5.49
N SER A 12 24.79 19.06 6.57
CA SER A 12 26.11 19.69 6.70
C SER A 12 26.70 19.42 8.08
N PRO A 13 28.04 19.23 8.18
CA PRO A 13 28.71 19.10 9.47
C PRO A 13 28.52 20.30 10.42
N LYS A 14 28.18 21.47 9.88
CA LYS A 14 27.92 22.69 10.67
C LYS A 14 26.58 22.59 11.44
N ASP A 15 25.65 21.77 10.97
CA ASP A 15 24.33 21.61 11.55
C ASP A 15 24.32 20.55 12.68
N LEU A 16 25.46 19.91 12.93
CA LEU A 16 25.57 18.91 13.98
C LEU A 16 25.53 19.59 15.36
N VAL A 17 24.66 19.08 16.24
CA VAL A 17 24.43 19.61 17.57
C VAL A 17 25.21 18.85 18.65
N GLN A 18 25.48 17.55 18.44
CA GLN A 18 26.19 16.73 19.38
C GLN A 18 27.70 17.07 19.37
N ARG A 19 28.31 16.98 20.54
CA ARG A 19 29.76 17.15 20.76
C ARG A 19 30.31 15.83 21.30
N LYS A 20 31.62 15.82 21.62
CA LYS A 20 32.26 14.65 22.21
C LYS A 20 31.65 14.34 23.58
N HIS A 21 31.17 13.11 23.73
CA HIS A 21 30.59 12.60 24.97
C HIS A 21 31.72 12.07 25.89
N HIS A 22 31.59 12.29 27.21
CA HIS A 22 32.51 11.74 28.21
C HIS A 22 31.95 10.44 28.82
N TYR A 23 30.63 10.40 29.09
CA TYR A 23 29.93 9.21 29.59
C TYR A 23 28.42 9.34 29.29
N ALA A 24 27.71 8.25 29.43
CA ALA A 24 26.26 8.21 29.31
C ALA A 24 25.68 7.48 30.52
N ILE A 25 24.57 7.99 31.01
CA ILE A 25 23.72 7.31 32.02
C ILE A 25 22.46 6.89 31.30
N VAL A 26 22.13 5.60 31.40
CA VAL A 26 20.88 5.05 30.86
C VAL A 26 20.04 4.56 32.01
N ASP A 27 18.91 5.21 32.23
CA ASP A 27 17.90 4.79 33.20
C ASP A 27 16.87 3.91 32.49
N GLU A 28 16.23 2.99 33.23
CA GLU A 28 15.27 2.04 32.68
C GLU A 28 15.80 1.30 31.43
N VAL A 29 17.00 0.75 31.55
CA VAL A 29 17.77 0.16 30.44
C VAL A 29 17.03 -0.97 29.73
N ASP A 30 16.22 -1.74 30.43
CA ASP A 30 15.36 -2.79 29.91
C ASP A 30 14.31 -2.24 28.97
N SER A 31 13.60 -1.17 29.37
CA SER A 31 12.63 -0.51 28.49
C SER A 31 13.32 0.12 27.28
N VAL A 32 14.38 0.91 27.49
CA VAL A 32 15.02 1.70 26.42
C VAL A 32 15.78 0.84 25.41
N LEU A 33 16.49 -0.20 25.87
CA LEU A 33 17.36 -0.99 25.01
C LEU A 33 16.79 -2.35 24.57
N ILE A 34 15.71 -2.78 25.18
CA ILE A 34 15.09 -4.08 24.89
C ILE A 34 13.65 -3.91 24.40
N ASP A 35 12.75 -3.44 25.24
CA ASP A 35 11.32 -3.39 24.93
C ASP A 35 11.00 -2.35 23.83
N ASP A 36 11.52 -1.14 23.97
CA ASP A 36 11.28 -0.04 23.05
C ASP A 36 12.39 0.14 21.98
N ALA A 37 13.41 -0.72 22.00
CA ALA A 37 14.58 -0.58 21.12
C ALA A 37 14.23 -0.60 19.61
N ARG A 38 13.10 -1.19 19.25
CA ARG A 38 12.58 -1.27 17.87
C ARG A 38 11.40 -0.35 17.61
N THR A 39 10.98 0.43 18.60
CA THR A 39 9.89 1.38 18.42
C THR A 39 10.36 2.54 17.53
N PRO A 40 9.73 2.79 16.39
CA PRO A 40 10.15 3.87 15.51
C PRO A 40 9.87 5.21 16.18
N LEU A 41 10.88 6.08 16.22
CA LEU A 41 10.72 7.46 16.63
C LEU A 41 10.18 8.26 15.45
N ILE A 42 8.95 8.79 15.59
CA ILE A 42 8.35 9.65 14.59
C ILE A 42 8.67 11.09 14.95
N ILE A 43 9.50 11.73 14.13
CA ILE A 43 9.76 13.17 14.20
C ILE A 43 8.81 13.82 13.19
N SER A 44 7.79 14.51 13.67
CA SER A 44 6.87 15.27 12.84
C SER A 44 7.02 16.77 13.10
N GLY A 45 6.99 17.55 12.06
CA GLY A 45 6.98 19.01 12.12
C GLY A 45 5.96 19.57 11.15
N PRO A 46 5.54 20.82 11.32
CA PRO A 46 4.70 21.45 10.32
C PRO A 46 5.45 21.51 8.99
N VAL A 47 4.87 20.92 7.97
CA VAL A 47 5.35 21.09 6.59
C VAL A 47 4.92 22.50 6.17
N PRO A 48 5.84 23.35 5.65
CA PRO A 48 5.44 24.60 5.04
C PRO A 48 4.36 24.33 4.00
N LYS A 49 3.22 25.02 4.09
CA LYS A 49 2.23 24.96 3.01
C LYS A 49 2.91 25.54 1.77
N GLY A 50 3.32 24.69 0.84
CA GLY A 50 3.73 25.14 -0.47
C GLY A 50 2.53 25.79 -1.15
N ASP A 51 2.77 26.87 -1.89
CA ASP A 51 1.73 27.58 -2.64
C ASP A 51 1.08 26.71 -3.72
N ASP A 52 1.66 25.54 -4.03
CA ASP A 52 1.18 24.57 -5.01
C ASP A 52 0.63 23.31 -4.34
N GLN A 53 -0.44 23.41 -3.58
CA GLN A 53 -1.20 22.24 -3.18
C GLN A 53 -2.05 21.74 -4.37
N LEU A 54 -1.43 21.00 -5.26
CA LEU A 54 -2.10 20.36 -6.41
C LEU A 54 -3.17 19.33 -6.00
N PHE A 55 -3.27 18.99 -4.71
CA PHE A 55 -4.21 18.00 -4.20
C PHE A 55 -5.67 18.34 -4.50
N GLU A 56 -6.06 19.63 -4.33
CA GLU A 56 -7.43 20.05 -4.61
C GLU A 56 -7.74 20.02 -6.11
N GLN A 57 -6.76 20.33 -6.93
CA GLN A 57 -6.89 20.30 -8.39
C GLN A 57 -7.07 18.88 -8.91
N TYR A 58 -6.30 17.91 -8.38
CA TYR A 58 -6.34 16.52 -8.83
C TYR A 58 -7.40 15.67 -8.12
N ARG A 59 -7.96 16.16 -7.03
CA ARG A 59 -8.93 15.43 -6.21
C ARG A 59 -10.12 14.89 -7.01
N PRO A 60 -10.80 15.64 -7.86
CA PRO A 60 -11.95 15.11 -8.62
C PRO A 60 -11.59 13.96 -9.54
N SER A 61 -10.44 14.05 -10.21
CA SER A 61 -9.95 13.00 -11.11
C SER A 61 -9.58 11.72 -10.35
N ILE A 62 -8.96 11.85 -9.18
CA ILE A 62 -8.61 10.73 -8.31
C ILE A 62 -9.87 10.09 -7.70
N GLU A 63 -10.85 10.88 -7.26
CA GLU A 63 -12.14 10.37 -6.75
C GLU A 63 -12.90 9.60 -7.84
N HIS A 64 -12.88 10.10 -9.08
CA HIS A 64 -13.45 9.40 -10.22
C HIS A 64 -12.76 8.06 -10.48
N LEU A 65 -11.43 8.06 -10.57
CA LEU A 65 -10.62 6.85 -10.77
C LEU A 65 -10.87 5.82 -9.66
N HIS A 66 -10.90 6.25 -8.40
CA HIS A 66 -11.20 5.40 -7.26
C HIS A 66 -12.63 4.81 -7.34
N SER A 67 -13.60 5.59 -7.79
CA SER A 67 -14.98 5.12 -7.98
C SER A 67 -15.07 4.01 -9.02
N LEU A 68 -14.37 4.16 -10.16
CA LEU A 68 -14.28 3.14 -11.21
C LEU A 68 -13.63 1.86 -10.67
N GLN A 69 -12.50 1.98 -9.99
CA GLN A 69 -11.82 0.84 -9.36
C GLN A 69 -12.71 0.13 -8.36
N LYS A 70 -13.40 0.87 -7.50
CA LYS A 70 -14.31 0.31 -6.50
C LYS A 70 -15.46 -0.45 -7.12
N SER A 71 -16.06 0.08 -8.19
CA SER A 71 -17.12 -0.59 -8.95
C SER A 71 -16.61 -1.90 -9.54
N PHE A 72 -15.44 -1.85 -10.18
CA PHE A 72 -14.80 -3.03 -10.77
C PHE A 72 -14.47 -4.10 -9.73
N VAL A 73 -13.84 -3.71 -8.61
CA VAL A 73 -13.52 -4.64 -7.51
C VAL A 73 -14.78 -5.25 -6.91
N THR A 74 -15.87 -4.50 -6.82
CA THR A 74 -17.17 -5.03 -6.35
C THR A 74 -17.67 -6.15 -7.27
N GLN A 75 -17.56 -5.97 -8.57
CA GLN A 75 -17.90 -7.01 -9.56
C GLN A 75 -17.01 -8.23 -9.43
N LEU A 76 -15.69 -8.03 -9.34
CA LEU A 76 -14.72 -9.11 -9.16
C LEU A 76 -15.02 -9.98 -7.93
N VAL A 77 -15.34 -9.36 -6.79
CA VAL A 77 -15.67 -10.09 -5.55
C VAL A 77 -16.96 -10.88 -5.73
N ALA A 78 -17.99 -10.32 -6.38
CA ALA A 78 -19.26 -11.01 -6.64
C ALA A 78 -19.08 -12.18 -7.61
N GLU A 79 -18.31 -12.02 -8.68
CA GLU A 79 -18.03 -13.08 -9.65
C GLU A 79 -17.14 -14.18 -9.04
N SER A 80 -16.12 -13.78 -8.27
CA SER A 80 -15.28 -14.73 -7.54
C SER A 80 -16.15 -15.63 -6.66
N ARG A 81 -17.08 -15.07 -5.89
CA ARG A 81 -17.99 -15.84 -5.03
C ARG A 81 -18.80 -16.86 -5.84
N LYS A 82 -19.37 -16.46 -6.96
CA LYS A 82 -20.12 -17.37 -7.85
C LYS A 82 -19.24 -18.52 -8.37
N LEU A 83 -17.98 -18.24 -8.70
CA LEU A 83 -17.05 -19.26 -9.15
C LEU A 83 -16.70 -20.26 -8.04
N PHE A 84 -16.54 -19.79 -6.82
CA PHE A 84 -16.34 -20.70 -5.67
C PHE A 84 -17.57 -21.59 -5.45
N GLU A 85 -18.78 -21.04 -5.50
CA GLU A 85 -20.03 -21.77 -5.39
C GLU A 85 -20.22 -22.78 -6.54
N ALA A 86 -19.73 -22.44 -7.74
CA ALA A 86 -19.76 -23.33 -8.91
C ALA A 86 -18.65 -24.40 -8.92
N GLY A 87 -17.83 -24.49 -7.85
CA GLY A 87 -16.76 -25.49 -7.76
C GLY A 87 -15.54 -25.17 -8.62
N LYS A 88 -15.32 -23.90 -8.96
CA LYS A 88 -14.18 -23.40 -9.75
C LYS A 88 -13.25 -22.49 -8.91
N PRO A 89 -12.62 -23.04 -7.86
CA PRO A 89 -11.86 -22.24 -6.91
C PRO A 89 -10.60 -21.58 -7.53
N ASP A 90 -9.98 -22.20 -8.54
CA ASP A 90 -8.79 -21.63 -9.17
C ASP A 90 -9.13 -20.38 -9.97
N GLU A 91 -10.22 -20.39 -10.76
CA GLU A 91 -10.72 -19.21 -11.48
C GLU A 91 -11.18 -18.11 -10.49
N GLY A 92 -11.94 -18.50 -9.45
CA GLY A 92 -12.38 -17.58 -8.41
C GLY A 92 -11.22 -16.95 -7.64
N GLY A 93 -10.14 -17.72 -7.40
CA GLY A 93 -8.92 -17.23 -6.75
C GLY A 93 -8.21 -16.13 -7.54
N ILE A 94 -8.19 -16.24 -8.87
CA ILE A 94 -7.60 -15.21 -9.75
C ILE A 94 -8.34 -13.87 -9.60
N LEU A 95 -9.69 -13.90 -9.67
CA LEU A 95 -10.50 -12.69 -9.51
C LEU A 95 -10.35 -12.08 -8.10
N LEU A 96 -10.27 -12.94 -7.08
CA LEU A 96 -10.08 -12.53 -5.71
C LEU A 96 -8.70 -11.87 -5.50
N TYR A 97 -7.65 -12.42 -6.08
CA TYR A 97 -6.31 -11.87 -6.01
C TYR A 97 -6.21 -10.53 -6.76
N ARG A 98 -6.84 -10.42 -7.94
CA ARG A 98 -6.98 -9.16 -8.67
C ARG A 98 -7.69 -8.10 -7.83
N ALA A 99 -8.82 -8.45 -7.21
CA ALA A 99 -9.54 -7.55 -6.33
C ALA A 99 -8.67 -7.04 -5.17
N HIS A 100 -7.86 -7.91 -4.58
CA HIS A 100 -6.94 -7.57 -3.49
C HIS A 100 -5.82 -6.64 -3.96
N LYS A 101 -5.25 -6.86 -5.14
CA LYS A 101 -4.24 -5.94 -5.72
C LYS A 101 -4.81 -4.55 -5.99
N GLY A 102 -6.09 -4.47 -6.34
CA GLY A 102 -6.77 -3.19 -6.61
C GLY A 102 -7.19 -2.42 -5.35
N LEU A 103 -7.84 -3.08 -4.40
CA LEU A 103 -8.35 -2.48 -3.16
C LEU A 103 -8.25 -3.46 -1.98
N PRO A 104 -7.06 -3.65 -1.39
CA PRO A 104 -6.84 -4.66 -0.34
C PRO A 104 -7.68 -4.41 0.92
N LYS A 105 -8.00 -3.15 1.24
CA LYS A 105 -8.80 -2.75 2.42
C LYS A 105 -10.31 -2.65 2.15
N TYR A 106 -10.78 -3.17 1.03
CA TYR A 106 -12.20 -3.16 0.71
C TYR A 106 -12.96 -4.13 1.63
N LYS A 107 -13.89 -3.60 2.42
CA LYS A 107 -14.59 -4.36 3.48
C LYS A 107 -15.26 -5.66 3.00
N PRO A 108 -16.01 -5.69 1.87
CA PRO A 108 -16.59 -6.93 1.36
C PRO A 108 -15.54 -7.98 0.97
N LEU A 109 -14.40 -7.57 0.43
CA LEU A 109 -13.28 -8.44 0.10
C LEU A 109 -12.69 -9.06 1.38
N ILE A 110 -12.43 -8.25 2.40
CA ILE A 110 -11.89 -8.72 3.70
C ILE A 110 -12.85 -9.73 4.33
N LYS A 111 -14.16 -9.44 4.31
CA LYS A 111 -15.18 -10.35 4.79
C LYS A 111 -15.15 -11.68 4.04
N PHE A 112 -15.04 -11.65 2.72
CA PHE A 112 -14.97 -12.86 1.91
C PHE A 112 -13.70 -13.68 2.17
N LEU A 113 -12.55 -13.02 2.31
CA LEU A 113 -11.28 -13.66 2.68
C LEU A 113 -11.32 -14.35 4.06
N SER A 114 -12.23 -13.92 4.94
CA SER A 114 -12.39 -14.52 6.28
C SER A 114 -13.23 -15.80 6.26
N GLU A 115 -13.85 -16.15 5.15
CA GLU A 115 -14.64 -17.39 5.01
C GLU A 115 -13.72 -18.61 4.92
N PRO A 116 -14.14 -19.77 5.48
CA PRO A 116 -13.33 -20.98 5.48
C PRO A 116 -12.91 -21.42 4.06
N GLY A 117 -11.64 -21.75 3.89
CA GLY A 117 -11.09 -22.21 2.61
C GLY A 117 -10.73 -21.10 1.61
N ILE A 118 -11.37 -19.94 1.66
CA ILE A 118 -11.13 -18.84 0.71
C ILE A 118 -9.71 -18.29 0.85
N LYS A 119 -9.24 -18.07 2.07
CA LYS A 119 -7.88 -17.59 2.33
C LYS A 119 -6.81 -18.55 1.83
N VAL A 120 -7.04 -19.87 1.96
CA VAL A 120 -6.09 -20.88 1.48
C VAL A 120 -5.98 -20.82 -0.05
N GLN A 121 -7.11 -20.71 -0.74
CA GLN A 121 -7.12 -20.60 -2.19
C GLN A 121 -6.50 -19.27 -2.67
N PHE A 122 -6.75 -18.18 -1.95
CA PHE A 122 -6.11 -16.90 -2.21
C PHE A 122 -4.58 -17.01 -2.12
N GLN A 123 -4.04 -17.61 -1.05
CA GLN A 123 -2.60 -17.81 -0.88
C GLN A 123 -2.00 -18.72 -1.97
N LYS A 124 -2.73 -19.76 -2.37
CA LYS A 124 -2.32 -20.62 -3.49
C LYS A 124 -2.17 -19.82 -4.78
N THR A 125 -3.15 -18.99 -5.09
CA THR A 125 -3.14 -18.12 -6.28
C THR A 125 -2.01 -17.11 -6.19
N GLU A 126 -1.85 -16.43 -5.06
CA GLU A 126 -0.76 -15.48 -4.82
C GLU A 126 0.60 -16.12 -5.07
N ASN A 127 0.85 -17.32 -4.52
CA ASN A 127 2.10 -18.04 -4.73
C ASN A 127 2.38 -18.35 -6.20
N ILE A 128 1.35 -18.70 -6.98
CA ILE A 128 1.50 -18.95 -8.42
C ILE A 128 1.96 -17.71 -9.17
N TYR A 129 1.36 -16.56 -8.88
CA TYR A 129 1.66 -15.31 -9.59
C TYR A 129 2.91 -14.58 -9.06
N MET A 130 3.35 -14.89 -7.84
CA MET A 130 4.62 -14.38 -7.28
C MET A 130 5.85 -15.20 -7.71
N GLN A 131 5.66 -16.36 -8.35
CA GLN A 131 6.76 -17.15 -8.91
C GLN A 131 7.42 -16.40 -10.08
N ASP A 132 8.62 -16.81 -10.44
CA ASP A 132 9.39 -16.29 -11.58
C ASP A 132 9.52 -14.75 -11.57
N ASN A 133 9.80 -14.16 -10.39
CA ASN A 133 9.93 -12.71 -10.21
C ASN A 133 8.70 -11.92 -10.71
N ASN A 134 7.51 -12.40 -10.41
CA ASN A 134 6.24 -11.77 -10.80
C ASN A 134 6.02 -11.66 -12.31
N ARG A 135 6.67 -12.47 -13.11
CA ARG A 135 6.61 -12.39 -14.58
C ARG A 135 5.18 -12.40 -15.15
N ARG A 136 4.27 -13.08 -14.45
CA ARG A 136 2.86 -13.17 -14.83
C ARG A 136 1.93 -12.19 -14.10
N MET A 137 2.49 -11.27 -13.33
CA MET A 137 1.67 -10.34 -12.53
C MET A 137 0.80 -9.42 -13.40
N HIS A 138 1.24 -9.09 -14.61
CA HIS A 138 0.47 -8.32 -15.58
C HIS A 138 -0.91 -8.94 -15.88
N GLU A 139 -1.01 -10.28 -15.91
CA GLU A 139 -2.31 -10.98 -16.10
C GLU A 139 -3.33 -10.63 -14.99
N ILE A 140 -2.85 -10.24 -13.81
CA ILE A 140 -3.67 -9.83 -12.67
C ILE A 140 -3.96 -8.34 -12.71
N THR A 141 -2.96 -7.53 -13.03
CA THR A 141 -2.97 -6.08 -12.81
C THR A 141 -3.47 -5.25 -13.98
N ASP A 142 -3.35 -5.73 -15.22
CA ASP A 142 -3.66 -4.93 -16.43
C ASP A 142 -5.13 -4.50 -16.52
N ASP A 143 -6.04 -5.27 -15.94
CA ASP A 143 -7.46 -4.92 -15.93
C ASP A 143 -7.84 -3.86 -14.87
N LEU A 144 -6.96 -3.64 -13.90
CA LEU A 144 -7.14 -2.63 -12.86
C LEU A 144 -6.85 -1.23 -13.38
N TYR A 145 -7.34 -0.21 -12.73
CA TYR A 145 -6.97 1.20 -13.01
C TYR A 145 -5.71 1.62 -12.24
N PHE A 146 -5.52 1.06 -11.05
CA PHE A 146 -4.31 1.23 -10.25
C PHE A 146 -4.08 -0.01 -9.38
N VAL A 147 -2.86 -0.18 -8.94
CA VAL A 147 -2.42 -1.28 -8.07
C VAL A 147 -1.90 -0.71 -6.77
N ILE A 148 -2.30 -1.30 -5.65
CA ILE A 148 -1.84 -0.92 -4.31
C ILE A 148 -0.85 -1.97 -3.81
N ASP A 149 0.35 -1.52 -3.45
CA ASP A 149 1.32 -2.33 -2.72
C ASP A 149 1.38 -1.85 -1.26
N GLU A 150 0.76 -2.63 -0.36
CA GLU A 150 0.73 -2.29 1.06
C GLU A 150 2.11 -2.39 1.73
N LYS A 151 3.00 -3.25 1.22
CA LYS A 151 4.35 -3.42 1.78
C LYS A 151 5.25 -2.22 1.48
N MET A 152 5.13 -1.71 0.27
CA MET A 152 5.90 -0.56 -0.20
C MET A 152 5.19 0.77 0.05
N ASN A 153 3.96 0.76 0.57
CA ASN A 153 3.09 1.94 0.70
C ASN A 153 3.02 2.74 -0.61
N SER A 154 2.95 2.05 -1.74
CA SER A 154 2.90 2.67 -3.06
C SER A 154 1.58 2.38 -3.76
N VAL A 155 1.21 3.30 -4.65
CA VAL A 155 0.11 3.15 -5.59
C VAL A 155 0.66 3.42 -6.98
N GLU A 156 0.48 2.48 -7.89
CA GLU A 156 0.93 2.57 -9.26
C GLU A 156 -0.27 2.59 -10.20
N LEU A 157 -0.29 3.54 -11.13
CA LEU A 157 -1.30 3.57 -12.18
C LEU A 157 -0.97 2.53 -13.25
N THR A 158 -1.99 1.83 -13.72
CA THR A 158 -1.89 0.99 -14.92
C THR A 158 -2.09 1.83 -16.18
N ASP A 159 -1.83 1.26 -17.35
CA ASP A 159 -2.10 1.93 -18.63
C ASP A 159 -3.57 2.36 -18.73
N LYS A 160 -4.48 1.52 -18.26
CA LYS A 160 -5.92 1.81 -18.19
C LYS A 160 -6.23 3.00 -17.27
N GLY A 161 -5.53 3.11 -16.13
CA GLY A 161 -5.64 4.24 -15.22
C GLY A 161 -5.12 5.54 -15.83
N HIS A 162 -3.99 5.47 -16.52
CA HIS A 162 -3.43 6.61 -17.25
C HIS A 162 -4.37 7.09 -18.37
N GLU A 163 -4.99 6.18 -19.11
CA GLU A 163 -5.94 6.54 -20.17
C GLU A 163 -7.16 7.29 -19.62
N VAL A 164 -7.72 6.83 -18.49
CA VAL A 164 -8.86 7.50 -17.83
C VAL A 164 -8.47 8.90 -17.37
N LEU A 165 -7.31 9.05 -16.71
CA LEU A 165 -6.84 10.36 -16.25
C LEU A 165 -6.54 11.30 -17.42
N SER A 166 -5.93 10.81 -18.49
CA SER A 166 -5.65 11.62 -19.69
C SER A 166 -6.93 12.17 -20.34
N LYS A 167 -8.00 11.37 -20.38
CA LYS A 167 -9.30 11.83 -20.87
C LYS A 167 -9.91 12.90 -19.96
N PHE A 168 -9.77 12.72 -18.65
CA PHE A 168 -10.30 13.66 -17.66
C PHE A 168 -9.63 15.04 -17.73
N PHE A 169 -8.36 15.12 -18.10
CA PHE A 169 -7.62 16.37 -18.19
C PHE A 169 -7.66 17.01 -19.59
N ASN A 170 -8.13 16.29 -20.61
CA ASN A 170 -8.26 16.83 -21.98
C ASN A 170 -9.68 17.34 -22.28
N GLU A 171 -10.61 17.25 -21.33
CA GLU A 171 -11.92 17.90 -21.32
C GLU A 171 -11.86 19.19 -20.49
#